data_f135dd1955a5ad97ce7d93851462d448
#
_entry.id   f135dd1955a5ad97ce7d93851462d448
#
_cell.length_a   1.000
_cell.length_b   1.000
_cell.length_c   1.000
_cell.angle_alpha   90.00
_cell.angle_beta   90.00
_cell.angle_gamma   90.00
#
_symmetry.space_group_name_H-M   'P 1'
#
loop_
_entity.id
_entity.type
_entity.pdbx_description
1 polymer ?
#
loop_
_entity_poly.entity_id
_entity_poly.type
_entity_poly.pdbx_seq_one_letter_code
_entity_poly.pdbx_strand_id
1 'polypeptide(L)'
;IIVTDTGSTDRTKELASRYADKVLDFAWIDDFSAARNFCAQHASNNWILSLDCDEYVNSIDVKTMRILMQKFPRYTGVIRLKNLVLDEDGQTGYGTDDVTRFYNKNFYTFDYPIHEQVCSKDMAKREEMMQCFLLPMEVVHHGYALTPEEMQDKQRRNLSLLYKNLERNPDDSYTLFQIGQSEFILGNHEKAVTFYERGLAGDPSPEFIYVQVMIISLAKAYVKVGREKEALALMDRYAGRCRTAK
;
A
#
# COMPACT_ATOMS: atom_id res chain seq x y z
N ILE A 1 2.16 23.09 2.61
CA ILE A 1 2.49 21.77 3.21
C ILE A 1 1.67 21.63 4.49
N ILE A 2 1.02 20.47 4.70
CA ILE A 2 0.31 20.14 5.93
C ILE A 2 0.94 18.86 6.48
N VAL A 3 1.27 18.88 7.76
CA VAL A 3 1.79 17.72 8.49
C VAL A 3 0.78 17.31 9.53
N THR A 4 0.48 16.02 9.60
CA THR A 4 -0.35 15.44 10.67
C THR A 4 0.54 14.61 11.58
N ASP A 5 0.65 15.04 12.82
CA ASP A 5 1.37 14.33 13.87
C ASP A 5 0.43 13.37 14.60
N THR A 6 0.84 12.11 14.69
CA THR A 6 0.04 11.05 15.30
C THR A 6 0.45 10.71 16.73
N GLY A 7 1.20 11.60 17.38
CA GLY A 7 1.59 11.49 18.78
C GLY A 7 3.11 11.39 19.00
N SER A 8 3.91 12.11 18.22
CA SER A 8 5.36 12.19 18.44
C SER A 8 5.69 12.76 19.83
N THR A 9 6.65 12.13 20.49
CA THR A 9 7.15 12.53 21.82
C THR A 9 8.50 13.21 21.79
N ASP A 10 9.08 13.36 20.60
CA ASP A 10 10.36 14.00 20.33
C ASP A 10 10.17 15.40 19.72
N ARG A 11 11.21 15.92 19.06
CA ARG A 11 11.18 17.24 18.42
C ARG A 11 10.53 17.26 17.03
N THR A 12 9.83 16.20 16.61
CA THR A 12 9.22 16.11 15.28
C THR A 12 8.29 17.28 14.99
N LYS A 13 7.39 17.63 15.90
CA LYS A 13 6.44 18.76 15.73
C LYS A 13 7.15 20.10 15.62
N GLU A 14 8.18 20.33 16.43
CA GLU A 14 8.99 21.55 16.37
C GLU A 14 9.68 21.67 15.01
N LEU A 15 10.27 20.59 14.53
CA LEU A 15 10.94 20.56 13.24
C LEU A 15 9.96 20.75 12.08
N ALA A 16 8.84 20.03 12.11
CA ALA A 16 7.79 20.14 11.08
C ALA A 16 7.26 21.58 10.97
N SER A 17 7.07 22.28 12.10
CA SER A 17 6.57 23.66 12.13
C SER A 17 7.47 24.68 11.43
N ARG A 18 8.72 24.33 11.14
CA ARG A 18 9.65 25.21 10.41
C ARG A 18 9.41 25.19 8.90
N TYR A 19 8.76 24.16 8.38
CA TYR A 19 8.61 23.90 6.94
C TYR A 19 7.16 23.75 6.50
N ALA A 20 6.25 23.42 7.41
CA ALA A 20 4.84 23.22 7.13
C ALA A 20 4.03 24.51 7.33
N ASP A 21 3.02 24.71 6.48
CA ASP A 21 2.04 25.78 6.66
C ASP A 21 1.10 25.46 7.84
N LYS A 22 0.89 24.17 8.11
CA LYS A 22 0.08 23.67 9.24
C LYS A 22 0.68 22.40 9.81
N VAL A 23 0.77 22.31 11.12
CA VAL A 23 1.03 21.05 11.86
C VAL A 23 -0.21 20.77 12.71
N LEU A 24 -0.81 19.60 12.48
CA LEU A 24 -2.08 19.19 13.07
C LEU A 24 -1.85 17.98 13.98
N ASP A 25 -2.47 17.98 15.14
CA ASP A 25 -2.49 16.83 16.04
C ASP A 25 -3.64 15.89 15.66
N PHE A 26 -3.33 14.60 15.51
CA PHE A 26 -4.30 13.54 15.30
C PHE A 26 -4.08 12.44 16.35
N ALA A 27 -5.05 12.24 17.24
CA ALA A 27 -4.97 11.15 18.20
C ALA A 27 -4.95 9.81 17.44
N TRP A 28 -3.89 9.02 17.65
CA TRP A 28 -3.76 7.74 16.97
C TRP A 28 -4.89 6.77 17.35
N ILE A 29 -5.58 6.22 16.36
CA ILE A 29 -6.74 5.35 16.50
C ILE A 29 -6.55 4.00 15.80
N ASP A 30 -5.32 3.57 15.58
CA ASP A 30 -4.98 2.34 14.85
C ASP A 30 -5.46 2.35 13.38
N ASP A 31 -5.46 3.53 12.73
CA ASP A 31 -5.97 3.71 11.37
C ASP A 31 -5.15 4.78 10.61
N PHE A 32 -4.28 4.29 9.70
CA PHE A 32 -3.47 5.15 8.83
C PHE A 32 -4.31 5.93 7.82
N SER A 33 -5.38 5.30 7.28
CA SER A 33 -6.25 5.98 6.31
C SER A 33 -6.98 7.15 6.95
N ALA A 34 -7.42 7.01 8.19
CA ALA A 34 -8.05 8.09 8.95
C ALA A 34 -7.08 9.28 9.15
N ALA A 35 -5.82 9.02 9.51
CA ALA A 35 -4.81 10.07 9.67
C ALA A 35 -4.53 10.80 8.34
N ARG A 36 -4.39 10.05 7.20
CA ARG A 36 -4.18 10.65 5.88
C ARG A 36 -5.40 11.46 5.43
N ASN A 37 -6.61 10.95 5.65
CA ASN A 37 -7.85 11.64 5.30
C ASN A 37 -8.05 12.90 6.14
N PHE A 38 -7.71 12.86 7.43
CA PHE A 38 -7.71 14.02 8.29
C PHE A 38 -6.77 15.11 7.76
N CYS A 39 -5.54 14.75 7.39
CA CYS A 39 -4.60 15.66 6.75
C CYS A 39 -5.19 16.29 5.47
N ALA A 40 -5.72 15.45 4.58
CA ALA A 40 -6.28 15.87 3.29
C ALA A 40 -7.50 16.80 3.43
N GLN A 41 -8.32 16.63 4.47
CA GLN A 41 -9.48 17.52 4.75
C GLN A 41 -9.04 18.96 5.03
N HIS A 42 -7.88 19.15 5.67
CA HIS A 42 -7.36 20.47 6.01
C HIS A 42 -6.62 21.16 4.85
N ALA A 43 -6.41 20.47 3.73
CA ALA A 43 -5.81 21.04 2.55
C ALA A 43 -6.79 22.00 1.84
N SER A 44 -6.28 23.17 1.40
CA SER A 44 -7.05 24.16 0.67
C SER A 44 -7.31 23.76 -0.78
N ASN A 45 -6.46 22.93 -1.37
CA ASN A 45 -6.59 22.45 -2.74
C ASN A 45 -7.29 21.10 -2.81
N ASN A 46 -7.87 20.78 -3.98
CA ASN A 46 -8.55 19.50 -4.19
C ASN A 46 -7.60 18.37 -4.54
N TRP A 47 -6.47 18.68 -5.18
CA TRP A 47 -5.45 17.71 -5.48
C TRP A 47 -4.51 17.54 -4.29
N ILE A 48 -4.32 16.32 -3.87
CA ILE A 48 -3.51 15.92 -2.71
C ILE A 48 -2.34 15.07 -3.21
N LEU A 49 -1.15 15.45 -2.82
CA LEU A 49 0.04 14.61 -2.87
C LEU A 49 0.33 14.17 -1.44
N SER A 50 0.18 12.88 -1.17
CA SER A 50 0.41 12.30 0.16
C SER A 50 1.76 11.60 0.18
N LEU A 51 2.64 12.03 1.07
CA LEU A 51 3.98 11.46 1.27
C LEU A 51 4.18 11.11 2.73
N ASP A 52 4.99 10.10 2.98
CA ASP A 52 5.44 9.74 4.33
C ASP A 52 6.70 10.53 4.69
N CYS A 53 6.96 10.72 5.99
CA CYS A 53 8.07 11.56 6.43
C CYS A 53 9.46 10.97 6.15
N ASP A 54 9.53 9.70 5.76
CA ASP A 54 10.73 8.99 5.33
C ASP A 54 10.85 8.85 3.79
N GLU A 55 9.96 9.55 3.04
CA GLU A 55 9.96 9.63 1.59
C GLU A 55 10.56 10.96 1.12
N TYR A 56 11.59 10.91 0.28
CA TYR A 56 12.33 12.07 -0.23
C TYR A 56 12.06 12.30 -1.70
N VAL A 57 11.61 13.51 -2.05
CA VAL A 57 11.41 13.92 -3.44
C VAL A 57 12.74 14.39 -4.02
N ASN A 58 13.35 13.59 -4.91
CA ASN A 58 14.58 13.94 -5.60
C ASN A 58 14.34 14.91 -6.76
N SER A 59 13.26 14.69 -7.50
CA SER A 59 12.90 15.54 -8.65
C SER A 59 11.41 15.53 -8.87
N ILE A 60 10.87 16.63 -9.42
CA ILE A 60 9.47 16.78 -9.79
C ILE A 60 9.34 17.75 -10.96
N ASP A 61 8.67 17.34 -12.04
CA ASP A 61 8.24 18.25 -13.12
C ASP A 61 6.82 18.77 -12.85
N VAL A 62 6.75 19.88 -12.12
CA VAL A 62 5.49 20.53 -11.76
C VAL A 62 4.69 20.98 -12.98
N LYS A 63 5.37 21.35 -14.09
CA LYS A 63 4.69 21.79 -15.32
C LYS A 63 3.91 20.64 -15.95
N THR A 64 4.57 19.51 -16.16
CA THR A 64 3.92 18.30 -16.69
C THR A 64 2.83 17.80 -15.72
N MET A 65 3.08 17.82 -14.40
CA MET A 65 2.09 17.45 -13.40
C MET A 65 0.80 18.29 -13.52
N ARG A 66 0.91 19.60 -13.68
CA ARG A 66 -0.26 20.49 -13.88
C ARG A 66 -1.03 20.16 -15.16
N ILE A 67 -0.33 19.83 -16.25
CA ILE A 67 -0.98 19.42 -17.51
C ILE A 67 -1.79 18.12 -17.29
N LEU A 68 -1.21 17.13 -16.60
CA LEU A 68 -1.89 15.88 -16.29
C LEU A 68 -3.15 16.09 -15.43
N MET A 69 -3.07 16.94 -14.39
CA MET A 69 -4.22 17.31 -13.56
C MET A 69 -5.37 17.90 -14.38
N GLN A 70 -5.07 18.76 -15.35
CA GLN A 70 -6.08 19.38 -16.20
C GLN A 70 -6.67 18.41 -17.22
N LYS A 71 -5.81 17.59 -17.85
CA LYS A 71 -6.20 16.64 -18.88
C LYS A 71 -6.99 15.45 -18.31
N PHE A 72 -6.65 15.02 -17.10
CA PHE A 72 -7.20 13.83 -16.46
C PHE A 72 -7.74 14.12 -15.05
N PRO A 73 -8.78 14.95 -14.89
CA PRO A 73 -9.20 15.46 -13.58
C PRO A 73 -9.77 14.39 -12.65
N ARG A 74 -10.10 13.19 -13.18
CA ARG A 74 -10.62 12.04 -12.43
C ARG A 74 -9.67 10.86 -12.35
N TYR A 75 -8.45 10.99 -12.88
CA TYR A 75 -7.43 9.96 -12.75
C TYR A 75 -6.69 10.12 -11.40
N THR A 76 -6.06 9.07 -10.97
CA THR A 76 -5.10 9.12 -9.86
C THR A 76 -3.67 9.17 -10.40
N GLY A 77 -2.74 9.64 -9.57
CA GLY A 77 -1.32 9.67 -9.91
C GLY A 77 -0.56 8.62 -9.11
N VAL A 78 0.22 7.83 -9.84
CA VAL A 78 1.10 6.81 -9.29
C VAL A 78 2.50 7.39 -9.16
N ILE A 79 3.14 7.18 -8.02
CA ILE A 79 4.56 7.47 -7.77
C ILE A 79 5.33 6.17 -7.89
N ARG A 80 6.45 6.20 -8.60
CA ARG A 80 7.44 5.14 -8.53
C ARG A 80 8.38 5.41 -7.37
N LEU A 81 8.20 4.68 -6.28
CA LEU A 81 9.09 4.73 -5.13
C LEU A 81 10.34 3.88 -5.38
N LYS A 82 11.50 4.45 -5.11
CA LYS A 82 12.76 3.72 -5.00
C LYS A 82 12.99 3.39 -3.53
N ASN A 83 12.70 2.16 -3.15
CA ASN A 83 12.93 1.66 -1.80
C ASN A 83 14.40 1.28 -1.62
N LEU A 84 15.04 1.84 -0.62
CA LEU A 84 16.37 1.42 -0.21
C LEU A 84 16.24 0.07 0.48
N VAL A 85 16.87 -0.97 -0.06
CA VAL A 85 16.84 -2.33 0.49
C VAL A 85 18.28 -2.78 0.77
N LEU A 86 18.44 -3.59 1.80
CA LEU A 86 19.68 -4.31 2.06
C LEU A 86 19.58 -5.71 1.45
N ASP A 87 20.58 -6.14 0.70
CA ASP A 87 20.69 -7.51 0.25
C ASP A 87 21.20 -8.44 1.38
N GLU A 88 21.30 -9.75 1.08
CA GLU A 88 21.76 -10.75 2.04
C GLU A 88 23.20 -10.51 2.52
N ASP A 89 24.02 -9.80 1.74
CA ASP A 89 25.40 -9.42 2.06
C ASP A 89 25.49 -8.06 2.76
N GLY A 90 24.36 -7.41 3.03
CA GLY A 90 24.28 -6.08 3.65
C GLY A 90 24.62 -4.95 2.69
N GLN A 91 24.67 -5.20 1.37
CA GLN A 91 24.89 -4.16 0.38
C GLN A 91 23.57 -3.43 0.09
N THR A 92 23.68 -2.13 -0.12
CA THR A 92 22.55 -1.29 -0.43
C THR A 92 22.13 -1.43 -1.89
N GLY A 93 20.88 -1.82 -2.11
CA GLY A 93 20.23 -1.86 -3.41
C GLY A 93 18.96 -1.03 -3.44
N TYR A 94 18.29 -0.99 -4.59
CA TYR A 94 16.99 -0.34 -4.74
C TYR A 94 15.96 -1.33 -5.29
N GLY A 95 14.85 -1.48 -4.56
CA GLY A 95 13.62 -2.03 -5.09
C GLY A 95 12.72 -0.90 -5.61
N THR A 96 11.76 -1.20 -6.47
CA THR A 96 10.79 -0.20 -6.95
C THR A 96 9.38 -0.68 -6.71
N ASP A 97 8.54 0.19 -6.14
CA ASP A 97 7.11 -0.03 -5.99
C ASP A 97 6.33 1.12 -6.63
N ASP A 98 5.28 0.78 -7.35
CA ASP A 98 4.37 1.77 -7.90
C ASP A 98 3.19 1.95 -6.92
N VAL A 99 3.08 3.15 -6.32
CA VAL A 99 2.06 3.45 -5.30
C VAL A 99 1.21 4.66 -5.70
N THR A 100 -0.09 4.57 -5.47
CA THR A 100 -1.00 5.70 -5.71
C THR A 100 -0.92 6.67 -4.53
N ARG A 101 -0.35 7.86 -4.78
CA ARG A 101 -0.14 8.90 -3.75
C ARG A 101 -0.70 10.26 -4.13
N PHE A 102 -1.18 10.41 -5.37
CA PHE A 102 -1.71 11.67 -5.88
C PHE A 102 -3.14 11.49 -6.37
N TYR A 103 -4.06 12.29 -5.83
CA TYR A 103 -5.48 12.12 -6.11
C TYR A 103 -6.27 13.42 -5.87
N ASN A 104 -7.44 13.52 -6.49
CA ASN A 104 -8.38 14.61 -6.21
C ASN A 104 -9.34 14.16 -5.09
N LYS A 105 -9.26 14.85 -3.94
CA LYS A 105 -10.03 14.51 -2.73
C LYS A 105 -11.54 14.61 -2.87
N ASN A 106 -12.04 15.23 -3.96
CA ASN A 106 -13.47 15.26 -4.25
C ASN A 106 -13.99 13.91 -4.74
N PHE A 107 -13.12 13.08 -5.36
CA PHE A 107 -13.48 11.81 -5.97
C PHE A 107 -12.92 10.61 -5.22
N TYR A 108 -11.81 10.80 -4.49
CA TYR A 108 -11.06 9.74 -3.86
C TYR A 108 -10.79 10.01 -2.39
N THR A 109 -10.52 8.94 -1.66
CA THR A 109 -10.15 8.94 -0.24
C THR A 109 -9.21 7.78 0.03
N PHE A 110 -8.46 7.81 1.11
CA PHE A 110 -7.80 6.60 1.60
C PHE A 110 -8.81 5.69 2.31
N ASP A 111 -8.62 4.39 2.18
CA ASP A 111 -9.35 3.35 2.90
C ASP A 111 -8.37 2.26 3.35
N TYR A 112 -8.81 1.38 4.23
CA TYR A 112 -8.06 0.39 4.99
C TYR A 112 -7.20 1.00 6.11
N PRO A 113 -7.36 0.49 7.35
CA PRO A 113 -6.63 1.00 8.52
C PRO A 113 -5.12 0.82 8.40
N ILE A 114 -4.69 -0.20 7.67
CA ILE A 114 -3.29 -0.51 7.36
C ILE A 114 -3.16 -1.01 5.93
N HIS A 115 -1.99 -0.77 5.30
CA HIS A 115 -1.80 -0.94 3.86
C HIS A 115 -2.83 -0.14 3.05
N GLU A 116 -3.06 1.06 3.52
CA GLU A 116 -4.10 1.96 3.04
C GLU A 116 -3.98 2.22 1.54
N GLN A 117 -5.12 2.19 0.88
CA GLN A 117 -5.25 2.39 -0.56
C GLN A 117 -6.07 3.65 -0.86
N VAL A 118 -5.74 4.32 -1.95
CA VAL A 118 -6.62 5.35 -2.52
C VAL A 118 -7.78 4.64 -3.20
N CYS A 119 -9.00 4.92 -2.75
CA CYS A 119 -10.23 4.31 -3.24
C CYS A 119 -11.21 5.35 -3.74
N SER A 120 -12.10 4.97 -4.65
CA SER A 120 -13.22 5.82 -5.06
C SER A 120 -14.14 6.10 -3.87
N LYS A 121 -14.61 7.36 -3.75
CA LYS A 121 -15.71 7.71 -2.84
C LYS A 121 -17.07 7.19 -3.31
N ASP A 122 -17.20 6.94 -4.61
CA ASP A 122 -18.35 6.26 -5.19
C ASP A 122 -18.24 4.77 -4.92
N MET A 123 -19.07 4.25 -4.02
CA MET A 123 -19.04 2.85 -3.60
C MET A 123 -19.26 1.89 -4.77
N ALA A 124 -20.08 2.26 -5.76
CA ALA A 124 -20.34 1.44 -6.95
C ALA A 124 -19.08 1.27 -7.84
N LYS A 125 -18.06 2.13 -7.67
CA LYS A 125 -16.82 2.12 -8.45
C LYS A 125 -15.61 1.60 -7.69
N ARG A 126 -15.80 1.12 -6.47
CA ARG A 126 -14.67 0.63 -5.66
C ARG A 126 -14.04 -0.64 -6.22
N GLU A 127 -14.82 -1.45 -6.90
CA GLU A 127 -14.34 -2.68 -7.55
C GLU A 127 -13.84 -2.45 -8.98
N GLU A 128 -13.94 -1.22 -9.50
CA GLU A 128 -13.42 -0.87 -10.81
C GLU A 128 -11.93 -0.51 -10.70
N MET A 129 -11.13 -0.91 -11.69
CA MET A 129 -9.74 -0.46 -11.79
C MET A 129 -9.69 1.05 -12.01
N MET A 130 -9.02 1.74 -11.10
CA MET A 130 -8.81 3.18 -11.23
C MET A 130 -7.89 3.49 -12.40
N GLN A 131 -8.30 4.44 -13.22
CA GLN A 131 -7.42 4.98 -14.24
C GLN A 131 -6.36 5.87 -13.58
N CYS A 132 -5.11 5.68 -13.97
CA CYS A 132 -4.00 6.40 -13.38
C CYS A 132 -2.99 6.88 -14.42
N PHE A 133 -2.15 7.81 -14.03
CA PHE A 133 -0.97 8.23 -14.77
C PHE A 133 0.25 8.18 -13.85
N LEU A 134 1.41 7.91 -14.43
CA LEU A 134 2.67 7.99 -13.71
C LEU A 134 3.00 9.47 -13.47
N LEU A 135 3.27 9.82 -12.21
CA LEU A 135 3.72 11.17 -11.88
C LEU A 135 5.16 11.41 -12.39
N PRO A 136 5.42 12.57 -12.98
CA PRO A 136 6.76 12.96 -13.41
C PRO A 136 7.60 13.42 -12.21
N MET A 137 7.84 12.49 -11.29
CA MET A 137 8.63 12.73 -10.09
C MET A 137 9.39 11.47 -9.67
N GLU A 138 10.52 11.68 -9.00
CA GLU A 138 11.31 10.62 -8.39
C GLU A 138 11.26 10.76 -6.87
N VAL A 139 10.87 9.67 -6.21
CA VAL A 139 10.80 9.60 -4.75
C VAL A 139 11.64 8.43 -4.25
N VAL A 140 12.47 8.68 -3.24
CA VAL A 140 13.28 7.65 -2.56
C VAL A 140 12.73 7.45 -1.16
N HIS A 141 12.54 6.21 -0.78
CA HIS A 141 12.04 5.80 0.53
C HIS A 141 13.15 5.07 1.30
N HIS A 142 13.48 5.58 2.46
CA HIS A 142 14.56 5.06 3.30
C HIS A 142 14.10 4.04 4.36
N GLY A 143 12.78 3.92 4.60
CA GLY A 143 12.19 3.11 5.67
C GLY A 143 12.23 1.59 5.47
N TYR A 144 12.89 1.08 4.42
CA TYR A 144 12.98 -0.36 4.12
C TYR A 144 14.32 -1.02 4.50
N ALA A 145 15.30 -0.25 4.96
CA ALA A 145 16.57 -0.80 5.45
C ALA A 145 16.39 -1.38 6.87
N LEU A 146 15.47 -2.33 7.02
CA LEU A 146 15.16 -3.00 8.29
C LEU A 146 15.95 -4.30 8.40
N THR A 147 16.42 -4.59 9.60
CA THR A 147 16.94 -5.92 9.93
C THR A 147 15.82 -6.97 9.87
N PRO A 148 16.14 -8.27 9.75
CA PRO A 148 15.14 -9.33 9.78
C PRO A 148 14.24 -9.29 11.03
N GLU A 149 14.79 -8.94 12.17
CA GLU A 149 14.06 -8.83 13.44
C GLU A 149 13.08 -7.65 13.43
N GLU A 150 13.54 -6.47 13.02
CA GLU A 150 12.69 -5.29 12.85
C GLU A 150 11.56 -5.52 11.84
N MET A 151 11.85 -6.27 10.77
CA MET A 151 10.84 -6.66 9.79
C MET A 151 9.77 -7.56 10.44
N GLN A 152 10.18 -8.55 11.24
CA GLN A 152 9.23 -9.42 11.94
C GLN A 152 8.37 -8.63 12.94
N ASP A 153 8.94 -7.71 13.69
CA ASP A 153 8.20 -6.87 14.64
C ASP A 153 7.20 -5.95 13.92
N LYS A 154 7.59 -5.39 12.78
CA LYS A 154 6.69 -4.66 11.89
C LYS A 154 5.52 -5.54 11.45
N GLN A 155 5.77 -6.79 11.02
CA GLN A 155 4.72 -7.72 10.62
C GLN A 155 3.79 -8.08 11.78
N ARG A 156 4.30 -8.35 12.98
CA ARG A 156 3.47 -8.65 14.16
C ARG A 156 2.56 -7.48 14.52
N ARG A 157 3.09 -6.25 14.52
CA ARG A 157 2.30 -5.03 14.73
C ARG A 157 1.19 -4.90 13.68
N ASN A 158 1.54 -5.08 12.40
CA ASN A 158 0.60 -4.96 11.30
C ASN A 158 -0.51 -6.00 11.37
N LEU A 159 -0.18 -7.26 11.72
CA LEU A 159 -1.17 -8.33 11.89
C LEU A 159 -2.27 -7.96 12.88
N SER A 160 -1.93 -7.28 13.98
CA SER A 160 -2.93 -6.90 14.97
C SER A 160 -4.00 -5.97 14.38
N LEU A 161 -3.61 -5.06 13.51
CA LEU A 161 -4.52 -4.13 12.84
C LEU A 161 -5.32 -4.83 11.72
N LEU A 162 -4.65 -5.72 10.98
CA LEU A 162 -5.30 -6.53 9.94
C LEU A 162 -6.39 -7.44 10.52
N TYR A 163 -6.14 -8.10 11.65
CA TYR A 163 -7.15 -8.92 12.31
C TYR A 163 -8.34 -8.09 12.80
N LYS A 164 -8.11 -6.90 13.38
CA LYS A 164 -9.19 -5.97 13.74
C LYS A 164 -10.03 -5.57 12.52
N ASN A 165 -9.40 -5.36 11.35
CA ASN A 165 -10.12 -5.05 10.12
C ASN A 165 -10.92 -6.25 9.62
N LEU A 166 -10.34 -7.45 9.69
CA LEU A 166 -11.00 -8.70 9.28
C LEU A 166 -12.23 -9.02 10.13
N GLU A 167 -12.24 -8.68 11.44
CA GLU A 167 -13.43 -8.81 12.29
C GLU A 167 -14.62 -7.99 11.77
N ARG A 168 -14.35 -6.82 11.16
CA ARG A 168 -15.38 -5.94 10.59
C ARG A 168 -15.83 -6.41 9.21
N ASN A 169 -14.90 -6.95 8.42
CA ASN A 169 -15.11 -7.39 7.04
C ASN A 169 -14.49 -8.78 6.84
N PRO A 170 -15.13 -9.87 7.27
CA PRO A 170 -14.52 -11.21 7.32
C PRO A 170 -14.11 -11.78 5.96
N ASP A 171 -14.74 -11.32 4.88
CA ASP A 171 -14.52 -11.81 3.51
C ASP A 171 -13.77 -10.80 2.63
N ASP A 172 -13.19 -9.75 3.23
CA ASP A 172 -12.41 -8.78 2.46
C ASP A 172 -11.13 -9.41 1.91
N SER A 173 -11.12 -9.65 0.60
CA SER A 173 -10.05 -10.34 -0.12
C SER A 173 -8.69 -9.64 0.04
N TYR A 174 -8.68 -8.29 0.08
CA TYR A 174 -7.44 -7.53 0.24
C TYR A 174 -6.85 -7.69 1.64
N THR A 175 -7.65 -7.61 2.69
CA THR A 175 -7.21 -7.85 4.07
C THR A 175 -6.70 -9.27 4.26
N LEU A 176 -7.42 -10.28 3.71
CA LEU A 176 -7.00 -11.67 3.73
C LEU A 176 -5.65 -11.89 3.03
N PHE A 177 -5.45 -11.23 1.88
CA PHE A 177 -4.16 -11.23 1.19
C PHE A 177 -3.04 -10.67 2.08
N GLN A 178 -3.25 -9.51 2.72
CA GLN A 178 -2.24 -8.85 3.56
C GLN A 178 -1.88 -9.68 4.80
N ILE A 179 -2.88 -10.35 5.42
CA ILE A 179 -2.62 -11.30 6.52
C ILE A 179 -1.78 -12.47 6.01
N GLY A 180 -2.13 -13.05 4.86
CA GLY A 180 -1.36 -14.13 4.23
C GLY A 180 0.09 -13.74 3.97
N GLN A 181 0.35 -12.53 3.48
CA GLN A 181 1.70 -12.00 3.25
C GLN A 181 2.48 -11.88 4.57
N SER A 182 1.86 -11.33 5.60
CA SER A 182 2.49 -11.18 6.91
C SER A 182 2.81 -12.53 7.55
N GLU A 183 1.87 -13.48 7.51
CA GLU A 183 2.08 -14.83 8.04
C GLU A 183 3.16 -15.59 7.24
N PHE A 184 3.23 -15.39 5.92
CA PHE A 184 4.28 -15.98 5.09
C PHE A 184 5.67 -15.47 5.47
N ILE A 185 5.83 -14.15 5.66
CA ILE A 185 7.08 -13.50 6.09
C ILE A 185 7.50 -13.99 7.48
N LEU A 186 6.55 -14.23 8.38
CA LEU A 186 6.79 -14.76 9.71
C LEU A 186 7.09 -16.26 9.72
N GLY A 187 7.07 -16.95 8.56
CA GLY A 187 7.33 -18.38 8.43
C GLY A 187 6.13 -19.28 8.75
N ASN A 188 4.95 -18.72 9.02
CA ASN A 188 3.71 -19.43 9.32
C ASN A 188 3.00 -19.87 8.03
N HIS A 189 3.67 -20.70 7.21
CA HIS A 189 3.24 -21.00 5.83
C HIS A 189 1.84 -21.65 5.75
N GLU A 190 1.46 -22.52 6.68
CA GLU A 190 0.12 -23.12 6.73
C GLU A 190 -0.99 -22.08 6.95
N LYS A 191 -0.75 -21.12 7.84
CA LYS A 191 -1.67 -20.01 8.04
C LYS A 191 -1.75 -19.13 6.79
N ALA A 192 -0.60 -18.84 6.17
CA ALA A 192 -0.56 -18.07 4.92
C ALA A 192 -1.41 -18.74 3.84
N VAL A 193 -1.29 -20.08 3.65
CA VAL A 193 -2.14 -20.85 2.74
C VAL A 193 -3.63 -20.62 3.07
N THR A 194 -4.01 -20.79 4.34
CA THR A 194 -5.41 -20.62 4.77
C THR A 194 -5.98 -19.26 4.41
N PHE A 195 -5.21 -18.18 4.65
CA PHE A 195 -5.66 -16.83 4.37
C PHE A 195 -5.70 -16.52 2.89
N TYR A 196 -4.74 -16.98 2.10
CA TYR A 196 -4.76 -16.81 0.65
C TYR A 196 -5.89 -17.61 -0.01
N GLU A 197 -6.15 -18.87 0.41
CA GLU A 197 -7.28 -19.65 -0.07
C GLU A 197 -8.62 -18.94 0.19
N ARG A 198 -8.80 -18.39 1.40
CA ARG A 198 -9.98 -17.60 1.75
C ARG A 198 -10.08 -16.33 0.90
N GLY A 199 -8.96 -15.62 0.70
CA GLY A 199 -8.92 -14.41 -0.13
C GLY A 199 -9.32 -14.65 -1.58
N LEU A 200 -9.03 -15.85 -2.13
CA LEU A 200 -9.41 -16.24 -3.49
C LEU A 200 -10.80 -16.89 -3.56
N ALA A 201 -11.41 -17.29 -2.43
CA ALA A 201 -12.70 -17.98 -2.43
C ALA A 201 -13.86 -17.12 -2.97
N GLY A 202 -13.79 -15.79 -2.80
CA GLY A 202 -14.74 -14.82 -3.36
C GLY A 202 -14.56 -14.54 -4.86
N ASP A 203 -13.65 -15.25 -5.54
CA ASP A 203 -13.28 -15.08 -6.96
C ASP A 203 -13.01 -13.60 -7.35
N PRO A 204 -12.12 -12.90 -6.59
CA PRO A 204 -11.78 -11.51 -6.89
C PRO A 204 -11.17 -11.41 -8.28
N SER A 205 -11.40 -10.28 -8.97
CA SER A 205 -10.91 -10.10 -10.34
C SER A 205 -9.37 -10.22 -10.41
N PRO A 206 -8.82 -11.09 -11.27
CA PRO A 206 -7.38 -11.24 -11.46
C PRO A 206 -6.75 -10.03 -12.21
N GLU A 207 -7.53 -9.03 -12.57
CA GLU A 207 -7.02 -7.76 -13.08
C GLU A 207 -6.36 -6.92 -11.98
N PHE A 208 -6.75 -7.10 -10.72
CA PHE A 208 -6.10 -6.45 -9.60
C PHE A 208 -4.72 -7.06 -9.34
N ILE A 209 -3.72 -6.19 -9.21
CA ILE A 209 -2.33 -6.60 -8.98
C ILE A 209 -2.21 -7.44 -7.71
N TYR A 210 -2.90 -7.07 -6.62
CA TYR A 210 -2.84 -7.82 -5.36
C TYR A 210 -3.36 -9.26 -5.52
N VAL A 211 -4.35 -9.49 -6.39
CA VAL A 211 -4.87 -10.85 -6.67
C VAL A 211 -3.82 -11.68 -7.41
N GLN A 212 -3.12 -11.09 -8.39
CA GLN A 212 -2.03 -11.77 -9.10
C GLN A 212 -0.88 -12.13 -8.15
N VAL A 213 -0.51 -11.19 -7.27
CA VAL A 213 0.52 -11.43 -6.23
C VAL A 213 0.04 -12.51 -5.26
N MET A 214 -1.24 -12.48 -4.84
CA MET A 214 -1.81 -13.49 -3.94
C MET A 214 -1.75 -14.90 -4.55
N ILE A 215 -2.08 -15.05 -5.83
CA ILE A 215 -2.00 -16.33 -6.55
C ILE A 215 -0.56 -16.87 -6.53
N ILE A 216 0.42 -16.03 -6.86
CA ILE A 216 1.84 -16.40 -6.86
C ILE A 216 2.31 -16.76 -5.43
N SER A 217 1.89 -15.97 -4.45
CA SER A 217 2.27 -16.19 -3.04
C SER A 217 1.64 -17.46 -2.48
N LEU A 218 0.39 -17.77 -2.85
CA LEU A 218 -0.25 -19.05 -2.50
C LEU A 218 0.49 -20.24 -3.11
N ALA A 219 0.88 -20.16 -4.39
CA ALA A 219 1.66 -21.21 -5.02
C ALA A 219 3.00 -21.45 -4.31
N LYS A 220 3.69 -20.36 -3.92
CA LYS A 220 4.92 -20.45 -3.12
C LYS A 220 4.65 -21.07 -1.73
N ALA A 221 3.56 -20.67 -1.08
CA ALA A 221 3.17 -21.20 0.23
C ALA A 221 2.85 -22.70 0.15
N TYR A 222 2.13 -23.16 -0.88
CA TYR A 222 1.88 -24.58 -1.11
C TYR A 222 3.19 -25.39 -1.22
N VAL A 223 4.15 -24.89 -2.00
CA VAL A 223 5.47 -25.56 -2.10
C VAL A 223 6.17 -25.62 -0.74
N LYS A 224 6.09 -24.56 0.07
CA LYS A 224 6.70 -24.54 1.41
C LYS A 224 6.08 -25.55 2.39
N VAL A 225 4.81 -25.93 2.18
CA VAL A 225 4.09 -26.90 3.04
C VAL A 225 3.96 -28.29 2.39
N GLY A 226 4.67 -28.56 1.26
CA GLY A 226 4.68 -29.88 0.59
C GLY A 226 3.41 -30.19 -0.20
N ARG A 227 2.69 -29.14 -0.67
CA ARG A 227 1.46 -29.26 -1.46
C ARG A 227 1.71 -28.86 -2.93
N GLU A 228 2.74 -29.41 -3.57
CA GLU A 228 3.19 -29.04 -4.93
C GLU A 228 2.13 -29.30 -6.01
N LYS A 229 1.31 -30.34 -5.82
CA LYS A 229 0.22 -30.65 -6.76
C LYS A 229 -0.82 -29.55 -6.79
N GLU A 230 -1.18 -29.02 -5.62
CA GLU A 230 -2.11 -27.89 -5.52
C GLU A 230 -1.49 -26.59 -6.07
N ALA A 231 -0.19 -26.38 -5.89
CA ALA A 231 0.50 -25.25 -6.51
C ALA A 231 0.42 -25.31 -8.04
N LEU A 232 0.66 -26.48 -8.67
CA LEU A 232 0.52 -26.67 -10.10
C LEU A 232 -0.92 -26.45 -10.58
N ALA A 233 -1.91 -27.05 -9.90
CA ALA A 233 -3.31 -26.89 -10.24
C ALA A 233 -3.79 -25.44 -10.15
N LEU A 234 -3.29 -24.68 -9.12
CA LEU A 234 -3.55 -23.26 -8.99
C LEU A 234 -3.00 -22.46 -10.19
N MET A 235 -1.75 -22.71 -10.56
CA MET A 235 -1.11 -22.02 -11.68
C MET A 235 -1.82 -22.33 -13.01
N ASP A 236 -2.23 -23.58 -13.23
CA ASP A 236 -3.00 -23.99 -14.41
C ASP A 236 -4.37 -23.29 -14.46
N ARG A 237 -5.06 -23.19 -13.32
CA ARG A 237 -6.36 -22.50 -13.22
C ARG A 237 -6.28 -21.04 -13.65
N TYR A 238 -5.18 -20.34 -13.30
CA TYR A 238 -4.99 -18.93 -13.60
C TYR A 238 -4.09 -18.66 -14.81
N ALA A 239 -3.59 -19.71 -15.47
CA ALA A 239 -2.83 -19.56 -16.72
C ALA A 239 -3.66 -18.80 -17.76
N GLY A 240 -3.12 -17.71 -18.27
CA GLY A 240 -3.79 -16.85 -19.26
C GLY A 240 -4.83 -15.86 -18.70
N ARG A 241 -5.16 -15.92 -17.40
CA ARG A 241 -6.02 -14.92 -16.74
C ARG A 241 -5.24 -13.76 -16.14
N CYS A 242 -4.01 -14.01 -15.71
CA CYS A 242 -3.13 -12.95 -15.23
C CYS A 242 -2.49 -12.24 -16.42
N ARG A 243 -2.58 -10.92 -16.49
CA ARG A 243 -1.81 -10.15 -17.47
C ARG A 243 -0.33 -10.30 -17.12
N THR A 244 0.44 -10.92 -18.02
CA THR A 244 1.89 -10.78 -17.94
C THR A 244 2.20 -9.30 -18.12
N ALA A 245 2.82 -8.69 -17.12
CA ALA A 245 3.38 -7.36 -17.28
C ALA A 245 4.32 -7.42 -18.51
N LYS A 246 3.97 -6.66 -19.54
CA LYS A 246 4.84 -6.41 -20.69
C LYS A 246 5.76 -5.26 -20.36
#